data_02549ffc8a72d42419a5f1b637ba7648
#
_entry.id   02549ffc8a72d42419a5f1b637ba7648
#
_cell.length_a   1.000
_cell.length_b   1.000
_cell.length_c   1.000
_cell.angle_alpha   90.00
_cell.angle_beta   90.00
_cell.angle_gamma   90.00
#
_symmetry.space_group_name_H-M   'P 1'
#
loop_
_entity.id
_entity.type
_entity.pdbx_description
1 polymer ?
#
loop_
_entity_poly.entity_id
_entity_poly.type
_entity_poly.pdbx_seq_one_letter_code
_entity_poly.pdbx_strand_id
1 'polypeptide(L)'
;MKLTMVTSNAHKAMEVAAFFKGALDVAHVALEIPEHRSDDVGEIAKGKAQYAYARLQTPLIVDDTGFSVDALNGFPGPYAAYVLHTLGNPGILKLMDGVKNRKAHFTTAIAYADTTEIRVFTGTIQGTVTTSRRGNNGFGYDPSGDIGG
;
A
#
# COMPACT_ATOMS: atom_id res chain seq x y z
N MET A 1 -16.02 16.64 -11.67
CA MET A 1 -14.71 16.87 -11.06
C MET A 1 -13.73 15.86 -11.60
N LYS A 2 -12.53 16.29 -11.89
CA LYS A 2 -11.47 15.42 -12.41
C LYS A 2 -10.35 15.29 -11.37
N LEU A 3 -9.95 14.06 -11.12
CA LEU A 3 -8.89 13.76 -10.17
C LEU A 3 -7.84 12.88 -10.87
N THR A 4 -6.59 13.18 -10.66
CA THR A 4 -5.49 12.38 -11.20
C THR A 4 -4.97 11.41 -10.16
N MET A 5 -4.91 10.12 -10.50
CA MET A 5 -4.23 9.14 -9.68
C MET A 5 -2.83 8.91 -10.22
N VAL A 6 -1.83 9.13 -9.37
CA VAL A 6 -0.43 8.98 -9.74
C VAL A 6 0.06 7.65 -9.18
N THR A 7 0.26 6.70 -10.06
CA THR A 7 0.75 5.37 -9.68
C THR A 7 1.42 4.72 -10.88
N SER A 8 2.43 3.92 -10.62
CA SER A 8 3.03 3.06 -11.64
C SER A 8 2.21 1.79 -11.89
N ASN A 9 1.20 1.53 -11.06
CA ASN A 9 0.35 0.35 -11.16
C ASN A 9 -0.94 0.68 -11.91
N ALA A 10 -0.97 0.39 -13.21
CA ALA A 10 -2.14 0.68 -14.05
C ALA A 10 -3.39 -0.07 -13.59
N HIS A 11 -3.23 -1.28 -13.08
CA HIS A 11 -4.36 -2.07 -12.58
C HIS A 11 -5.03 -1.41 -11.40
N LYS A 12 -4.23 -0.88 -10.46
CA LYS A 12 -4.75 -0.14 -9.32
C LYS A 12 -5.50 1.11 -9.76
N ALA A 13 -4.97 1.84 -10.74
CA ALA A 13 -5.63 3.02 -11.28
C ALA A 13 -6.99 2.68 -11.91
N MET A 14 -7.07 1.55 -12.60
CA MET A 14 -8.32 1.07 -13.18
C MET A 14 -9.35 0.72 -12.11
N GLU A 15 -8.93 0.08 -11.03
CA GLU A 15 -9.82 -0.26 -9.93
C GLU A 15 -10.39 0.99 -9.25
N VAL A 16 -9.55 1.99 -9.01
CA VAL A 16 -9.97 3.25 -8.41
C VAL A 16 -10.92 3.99 -9.35
N ALA A 17 -10.61 4.04 -10.64
CA ALA A 17 -11.49 4.69 -11.63
C ALA A 17 -12.86 4.02 -11.69
N ALA A 18 -12.90 2.69 -11.62
CA ALA A 18 -14.15 1.93 -11.64
C ALA A 18 -14.99 2.22 -10.40
N PHE A 19 -14.33 2.32 -9.24
CA PHE A 19 -15.02 2.62 -7.97
C PHE A 19 -15.73 3.97 -8.01
N PHE A 20 -15.12 4.98 -8.63
CA PHE A 20 -15.67 6.34 -8.69
C PHE A 20 -16.47 6.61 -9.96
N LYS A 21 -16.71 5.63 -10.79
CA LYS A 21 -17.43 5.79 -12.05
C LYS A 21 -18.80 6.43 -11.81
N GLY A 22 -19.08 7.51 -12.55
CA GLY A 22 -20.34 8.24 -12.44
C GLY A 22 -20.34 9.34 -11.39
N ALA A 23 -19.41 9.34 -10.45
CA ALA A 23 -19.28 10.37 -9.42
C ALA A 23 -18.08 11.27 -9.67
N LEU A 24 -17.01 10.74 -10.25
CA LEU A 24 -15.73 11.41 -10.35
C LEU A 24 -14.94 10.80 -11.50
N ASP A 25 -14.37 11.63 -12.36
CA ASP A 25 -13.44 11.17 -13.38
C ASP A 25 -12.05 11.02 -12.79
N VAL A 26 -11.50 9.83 -12.90
CA VAL A 26 -10.14 9.55 -12.42
C VAL A 26 -9.23 9.30 -13.61
N ALA A 27 -8.28 10.19 -13.82
CA ALA A 27 -7.22 10.02 -14.81
C ALA A 27 -6.03 9.32 -14.17
N HIS A 28 -5.30 8.56 -14.96
CA HIS A 28 -4.10 7.86 -14.49
C HIS A 28 -2.86 8.52 -15.09
N VAL A 29 -1.89 8.81 -14.23
CA VAL A 29 -0.56 9.27 -14.65
C VAL A 29 0.48 8.37 -13.98
N ALA A 30 1.34 7.81 -14.81
CA ALA A 30 2.52 7.11 -14.32
C ALA A 30 3.66 8.11 -14.21
N LEU A 31 4.08 8.40 -13.00
CA LEU A 31 5.17 9.31 -12.72
C LEU A 31 6.17 8.58 -11.84
N GLU A 32 7.42 8.61 -12.25
CA GLU A 32 8.47 8.04 -11.44
C GLU A 32 8.76 8.96 -10.26
N ILE A 33 8.52 8.45 -9.05
CA ILE A 33 8.69 9.20 -7.83
C ILE A 33 9.86 8.58 -7.06
N PRO A 34 10.84 9.38 -6.63
CA PRO A 34 11.96 8.86 -5.85
C PRO A 34 11.48 8.20 -4.55
N GLU A 35 12.16 7.13 -4.16
CA GLU A 35 11.88 6.44 -2.91
C GLU A 35 12.01 7.39 -1.72
N HIS A 36 10.99 7.37 -0.87
CA HIS A 36 10.96 8.15 0.35
C HIS A 36 11.24 7.23 1.53
N ARG A 37 12.19 7.58 2.37
CA ARG A 37 12.54 6.74 3.51
C ARG A 37 11.78 7.19 4.74
N SER A 38 10.92 6.32 5.23
CA SER A 38 10.20 6.51 6.48
C SER A 38 9.61 5.18 6.91
N ASP A 39 9.41 5.01 8.20
CA ASP A 39 8.70 3.86 8.74
C ASP A 39 7.18 4.04 8.70
N ASP A 40 6.72 5.22 8.35
CA ASP A 40 5.31 5.59 8.35
C ASP A 40 4.81 5.76 6.91
N VAL A 41 3.87 4.89 6.50
CA VAL A 41 3.30 4.96 5.15
C VAL A 41 2.57 6.28 4.89
N GLY A 42 2.03 6.91 5.92
CA GLY A 42 1.41 8.23 5.80
C GLY A 42 2.42 9.30 5.41
N GLU A 43 3.59 9.30 6.01
CA GLU A 43 4.67 10.22 5.65
C GLU A 43 5.18 9.96 4.24
N ILE A 44 5.28 8.68 3.85
CA ILE A 44 5.69 8.32 2.50
C ILE A 44 4.68 8.82 1.49
N ALA A 45 3.39 8.58 1.72
CA ALA A 45 2.33 9.05 0.83
C ALA A 45 2.33 10.58 0.72
N LYS A 46 2.51 11.28 1.82
CA LYS A 46 2.60 12.74 1.83
C LYS A 46 3.76 13.24 0.98
N GLY A 47 4.94 12.66 1.14
CA GLY A 47 6.11 13.02 0.34
C GLY A 47 5.91 12.74 -1.14
N LYS A 48 5.27 11.64 -1.48
CA LYS A 48 4.93 11.31 -2.86
C LYS A 48 3.96 12.33 -3.45
N ALA A 49 2.96 12.74 -2.68
CA ALA A 49 1.99 13.73 -3.13
C ALA A 49 2.64 15.10 -3.35
N GLN A 50 3.54 15.51 -2.46
CA GLN A 50 4.30 16.77 -2.61
C GLN A 50 5.12 16.75 -3.90
N TYR A 51 5.83 15.68 -4.13
CA TYR A 51 6.66 15.51 -5.33
C TYR A 51 5.82 15.56 -6.60
N ALA A 52 4.72 14.80 -6.62
CA ALA A 52 3.85 14.73 -7.79
C ALA A 52 3.15 16.06 -8.06
N TYR A 53 2.67 16.73 -7.03
CA TYR A 53 1.98 18.00 -7.20
C TYR A 53 2.90 19.09 -7.75
N ALA A 54 4.15 19.12 -7.28
CA ALA A 54 5.13 20.08 -7.78
C ALA A 54 5.32 19.98 -9.30
N ARG A 55 5.12 18.79 -9.84
CA ARG A 55 5.31 18.53 -11.28
C ARG A 55 4.04 18.60 -12.09
N LEU A 56 2.92 18.14 -11.56
CA LEU A 56 1.69 18.03 -12.32
C LEU A 56 0.74 19.22 -12.16
N GLN A 57 0.81 19.92 -11.03
CA GLN A 57 0.01 21.12 -10.74
C GLN A 57 -1.49 20.92 -10.96
N THR A 58 -1.99 19.74 -10.60
CA THR A 58 -3.41 19.38 -10.72
C THR A 58 -3.82 18.58 -9.50
N PRO A 59 -5.09 18.64 -9.06
CA PRO A 59 -5.54 17.82 -7.94
C PRO A 59 -5.23 16.34 -8.20
N LEU A 60 -4.59 15.70 -7.23
CA LEU A 60 -4.12 14.33 -7.39
C LEU A 60 -4.19 13.52 -6.11
N ILE A 61 -4.18 12.22 -6.28
CA ILE A 61 -4.00 11.26 -5.18
C ILE A 61 -2.83 10.35 -5.49
N VAL A 62 -2.14 9.98 -4.42
CA VAL A 62 -1.15 8.90 -4.41
C VAL A 62 -1.47 7.97 -3.27
N ASP A 63 -0.95 6.76 -3.30
CA ASP A 63 -1.12 5.83 -2.20
C ASP A 63 0.20 5.15 -1.84
N ASP A 64 0.23 4.61 -0.63
CA ASP A 64 1.31 3.74 -0.19
C ASP A 64 0.75 2.71 0.77
N THR A 65 1.26 1.50 0.72
CA THR A 65 0.79 0.41 1.56
C THR A 65 1.96 -0.27 2.24
N GLY A 66 1.81 -0.53 3.53
CA GLY A 66 2.76 -1.32 4.30
C GLY A 66 2.12 -2.59 4.82
N PHE A 67 2.95 -3.58 5.10
CA PHE A 67 2.54 -4.81 5.74
C PHE A 67 3.48 -5.07 6.91
N SER A 68 2.91 -5.25 8.10
CA SER A 68 3.70 -5.36 9.33
C SER A 68 3.31 -6.63 10.08
N VAL A 69 4.32 -7.38 10.51
CA VAL A 69 4.14 -8.60 11.31
C VAL A 69 4.61 -8.30 12.73
N ASP A 70 3.72 -8.47 13.70
CA ASP A 70 4.00 -8.10 15.09
C ASP A 70 5.23 -8.83 15.64
N ALA A 71 5.32 -10.14 15.41
CA ALA A 71 6.45 -10.95 15.90
C ALA A 71 7.78 -10.58 15.26
N LEU A 72 7.76 -9.85 14.15
CA LEU A 72 8.95 -9.37 13.45
C LEU A 72 9.19 -7.87 13.71
N ASN A 73 8.61 -7.35 14.78
CA ASN A 73 8.73 -5.94 15.16
C ASN A 73 8.28 -4.96 14.08
N GLY A 74 7.24 -5.35 13.33
CA GLY A 74 6.68 -4.52 12.27
C GLY A 74 7.31 -4.73 10.89
N PHE A 75 8.33 -5.59 10.78
CA PHE A 75 8.92 -5.90 9.47
C PHE A 75 7.88 -6.66 8.62
N PRO A 76 7.80 -6.44 7.32
CA PRO A 76 8.60 -5.51 6.50
C PRO A 76 8.13 -4.04 6.52
N GLY A 77 6.97 -3.72 7.08
CA GLY A 77 6.48 -2.36 7.16
C GLY A 77 6.31 -1.70 5.79
N PRO A 78 6.81 -0.48 5.60
CA PRO A 78 6.68 0.23 4.32
C PRO A 78 7.52 -0.38 3.19
N TYR A 79 8.38 -1.34 3.51
CA TYR A 79 9.24 -2.02 2.53
C TYR A 79 8.62 -3.30 1.99
N ALA A 80 7.32 -3.51 2.21
CA ALA A 80 6.63 -4.76 1.86
C ALA A 80 6.79 -5.13 0.40
N ALA A 81 6.66 -4.18 -0.51
CA ALA A 81 6.81 -4.46 -1.94
C ALA A 81 8.20 -4.99 -2.29
N TYR A 82 9.24 -4.37 -1.74
CA TYR A 82 10.61 -4.82 -1.94
C TYR A 82 10.85 -6.22 -1.37
N VAL A 83 10.33 -6.45 -0.16
CA VAL A 83 10.49 -7.74 0.52
C VAL A 83 9.74 -8.85 -0.22
N LEU A 84 8.54 -8.57 -0.73
CA LEU A 84 7.81 -9.54 -1.54
C LEU A 84 8.54 -9.87 -2.82
N HIS A 85 9.18 -8.88 -3.43
CA HIS A 85 9.93 -9.07 -4.67
C HIS A 85 11.23 -9.87 -4.45
N THR A 86 11.89 -9.68 -3.31
CA THR A 86 13.17 -10.31 -3.01
C THR A 86 13.02 -11.61 -2.22
N LEU A 87 12.48 -11.52 -1.01
CA LEU A 87 12.33 -12.66 -0.11
C LEU A 87 11.12 -13.52 -0.47
N GLY A 88 10.03 -12.87 -0.88
CA GLY A 88 8.80 -13.53 -1.27
C GLY A 88 8.02 -14.14 -0.12
N ASN A 89 6.87 -14.72 -0.44
CA ASN A 89 6.01 -15.38 0.52
C ASN A 89 6.72 -16.55 1.22
N PRO A 90 7.42 -17.41 0.50
CA PRO A 90 8.15 -18.51 1.16
C PRO A 90 9.17 -18.03 2.19
N GLY A 91 9.84 -16.91 1.91
CA GLY A 91 10.80 -16.36 2.85
C GLY A 91 10.17 -15.81 4.12
N ILE A 92 9.02 -15.14 3.98
CA ILE A 92 8.27 -14.66 5.14
C ILE A 92 7.77 -15.84 5.99
N LEU A 93 7.22 -16.86 5.35
CA LEU A 93 6.77 -18.06 6.07
C LEU A 93 7.91 -18.74 6.79
N LYS A 94 9.09 -18.74 6.20
CA LYS A 94 10.28 -19.31 6.82
C LYS A 94 10.70 -18.51 8.07
N LEU A 95 10.65 -17.18 7.99
CA LEU A 95 10.93 -16.33 9.16
C LEU A 95 9.93 -16.55 10.28
N MET A 96 8.71 -16.94 9.94
CA MET A 96 7.63 -17.17 10.90
C MET A 96 7.55 -18.62 11.37
N ASP A 97 8.46 -19.49 10.94
CA ASP A 97 8.45 -20.89 11.33
C ASP A 97 8.63 -21.03 12.86
N GLY A 98 7.71 -21.73 13.50
CA GLY A 98 7.71 -21.91 14.94
C GLY A 98 7.24 -20.70 15.75
N VAL A 99 6.90 -19.60 15.10
CA VAL A 99 6.43 -18.38 15.77
C VAL A 99 4.94 -18.51 16.10
N LYS A 100 4.59 -18.32 17.38
CA LYS A 100 3.20 -18.47 17.85
C LYS A 100 2.36 -17.23 17.58
N ASN A 101 2.90 -16.04 17.83
CA ASN A 101 2.21 -14.80 17.54
C ASN A 101 2.25 -14.52 16.03
N ARG A 102 1.13 -14.70 15.38
CA ARG A 102 1.03 -14.56 13.93
C ARG A 102 0.23 -13.33 13.51
N LYS A 103 0.03 -12.40 14.42
CA LYS A 103 -0.70 -11.18 14.14
C LYS A 103 0.07 -10.31 13.17
N ALA A 104 -0.65 -9.75 12.22
CA ALA A 104 -0.10 -8.85 11.21
C ALA A 104 -1.16 -7.86 10.78
N HIS A 105 -0.77 -6.83 10.07
CA HIS A 105 -1.72 -5.86 9.54
C HIS A 105 -1.19 -5.22 8.27
N PHE A 106 -2.13 -4.81 7.41
CA PHE A 106 -1.87 -3.91 6.29
C PHE A 106 -2.26 -2.50 6.71
N THR A 107 -1.44 -1.54 6.37
CA THR A 107 -1.78 -0.12 6.51
C THR A 107 -1.68 0.52 5.14
N THR A 108 -2.76 1.18 4.71
CA THR A 108 -2.78 1.91 3.46
C THR A 108 -2.93 3.39 3.77
N ALA A 109 -2.10 4.20 3.16
CA ALA A 109 -2.20 5.64 3.21
C ALA A 109 -2.55 6.17 1.83
N ILE A 110 -3.49 7.11 1.78
CA ILE A 110 -3.83 7.85 0.57
C ILE A 110 -3.56 9.30 0.86
N ALA A 111 -2.79 9.96 0.02
CA ALA A 111 -2.56 11.39 0.13
C ALA A 111 -3.22 12.11 -1.04
N TYR A 112 -4.01 13.12 -0.71
CA TYR A 112 -4.64 14.01 -1.66
C TYR A 112 -3.89 15.34 -1.65
N ALA A 113 -3.62 15.89 -2.81
CA ALA A 113 -2.95 17.19 -2.93
C ALA A 113 -3.68 18.09 -3.91
N ASP A 114 -3.84 19.35 -3.54
CA ASP A 114 -4.33 20.41 -4.42
C ASP A 114 -3.58 21.71 -4.15
N THR A 115 -4.07 22.83 -4.67
CA THR A 115 -3.39 24.13 -4.53
C THR A 115 -3.33 24.64 -3.09
N THR A 116 -4.20 24.16 -2.22
CA THR A 116 -4.34 24.70 -0.87
C THR A 116 -3.81 23.78 0.20
N GLU A 117 -3.81 22.47 -0.01
CA GLU A 117 -3.47 21.54 1.06
C GLU A 117 -3.02 20.17 0.56
N ILE A 118 -2.41 19.43 1.47
CA ILE A 118 -2.18 18.00 1.31
C ILE A 118 -2.86 17.33 2.50
N ARG A 119 -3.74 16.36 2.22
CA ARG A 119 -4.42 15.57 3.24
C ARG A 119 -4.02 14.12 3.13
N VAL A 120 -3.76 13.51 4.27
CA VAL A 120 -3.39 12.10 4.34
C VAL A 120 -4.46 11.34 5.11
N PHE A 121 -4.93 10.24 4.53
CA PHE A 121 -5.90 9.34 5.13
C PHE A 121 -5.25 7.97 5.27
N THR A 122 -5.40 7.35 6.43
CA THR A 122 -4.84 6.01 6.65
C THR A 122 -5.93 5.05 7.10
N GLY A 123 -5.78 3.80 6.69
CA GLY A 123 -6.64 2.71 7.12
C GLY A 123 -5.80 1.48 7.42
N THR A 124 -6.24 0.68 8.38
CA THR A 124 -5.51 -0.51 8.79
C THR A 124 -6.44 -1.70 8.78
N ILE A 125 -5.96 -2.82 8.22
CA ILE A 125 -6.67 -4.09 8.21
C ILE A 125 -5.86 -5.08 9.03
N GLN A 126 -6.45 -5.59 10.11
CA GLN A 126 -5.83 -6.58 10.97
C GLN A 126 -6.03 -7.98 10.41
N GLY A 127 -5.10 -8.85 10.65
CA GLY A 127 -5.20 -10.24 10.20
C GLY A 127 -4.15 -11.13 10.83
N THR A 128 -3.98 -12.28 10.22
CA THR A 128 -3.09 -13.31 10.73
C THR A 128 -2.28 -13.92 9.60
N VAL A 129 -0.98 -14.06 9.81
CA VAL A 129 -0.12 -14.79 8.87
C VAL A 129 -0.42 -16.28 9.00
N THR A 130 -0.76 -16.95 7.91
CA THR A 130 -1.07 -18.38 7.92
C THR A 130 0.18 -19.21 8.25
N THR A 131 -0.03 -20.42 8.74
CA THR A 131 1.09 -21.31 9.06
C THR A 131 1.68 -21.98 7.83
N SER A 132 0.93 -21.99 6.74
CA SER A 132 1.39 -22.53 5.47
C SER A 132 0.83 -21.70 4.33
N ARG A 133 1.47 -21.82 3.18
CA ARG A 133 1.00 -21.14 1.98
C ARG A 133 -0.32 -21.73 1.52
N ARG A 134 -1.29 -20.89 1.23
CA ARG A 134 -2.59 -21.29 0.68
C ARG A 134 -2.70 -20.79 -0.75
N GLY A 135 -3.16 -21.67 -1.64
CA GLY A 135 -3.29 -21.33 -3.04
C GLY A 135 -1.97 -20.85 -3.61
N ASN A 136 -2.01 -19.80 -4.37
CA ASN A 136 -0.82 -19.24 -5.03
C ASN A 136 -0.15 -18.12 -4.26
N ASN A 137 -0.66 -17.79 -3.07
CA ASN A 137 -0.29 -16.55 -2.46
C ASN A 137 -0.28 -16.69 -0.93
N GLY A 138 0.89 -16.74 -0.35
CA GLY A 138 1.07 -16.73 1.10
C GLY A 138 1.01 -15.34 1.71
N PHE A 139 0.70 -14.31 0.93
CA PHE A 139 0.79 -12.91 1.32
C PHE A 139 -0.45 -12.13 0.92
N GLY A 140 -1.57 -12.75 0.86
CA GLY A 140 -2.81 -12.10 0.53
C GLY A 140 -3.59 -11.73 1.78
N TYR A 141 -4.69 -11.08 1.56
CA TYR A 141 -5.71 -10.80 2.56
C TYR A 141 -6.94 -11.61 2.17
N ASP A 142 -7.58 -12.26 3.13
CA ASP A 142 -8.84 -12.91 2.90
C ASP A 142 -9.93 -12.33 3.80
N PRO A 143 -11.22 -12.52 3.45
CA PRO A 143 -12.34 -11.95 4.21
C PRO A 143 -12.47 -12.45 5.63
N SER A 144 -11.83 -13.54 5.99
CA SER A 144 -11.84 -14.03 7.37
C SER A 144 -10.85 -13.30 8.27
N GLY A 145 -10.01 -12.45 7.69
CA GLY A 145 -8.97 -11.74 8.39
C GLY A 145 -7.61 -12.39 8.33
N ASP A 146 -7.49 -13.52 7.66
CA ASP A 146 -6.18 -14.15 7.46
C ASP A 146 -5.39 -13.41 6.40
N ILE A 147 -4.10 -13.29 6.62
CA ILE A 147 -3.18 -12.64 5.68
C ILE A 147 -2.32 -13.73 5.06
N GLY A 148 -2.17 -13.66 3.74
CA GLY A 148 -1.35 -14.60 3.02
C GLY A 148 -2.14 -15.70 2.33
N GLY A 149 -3.41 -15.55 2.28
CA GLY A 149 -4.40 -16.46 1.72
C GLY A 149 -4.08 -17.42 0.61
#